data_4155e10fe5d815ae98a0c37a507fb17c
#
_entry.id   4155e10fe5d815ae98a0c37a507fb17c
#
_cell.length_a   1.000
_cell.length_b   1.000
_cell.length_c   1.000
_cell.angle_alpha   90.00
_cell.angle_beta   90.00
_cell.angle_gamma   90.00
#
_symmetry.space_group_name_H-M   'P 1'
#
loop_
_entity.id
_entity.type
_entity.pdbx_description
1 polymer ?
#
loop_
_entity_poly.entity_id
_entity_poly.type
_entity_poly.pdbx_seq_one_letter_code
_entity_poly.pdbx_strand_id
1 'polypeptide(L)'
;MQEPTPTPSPDCVEELPKLKLSKPGNPEAFTSFMFLTFGDWLTREGFDPKIVIAQSALETGWGRHTPGHNLFGIKSYHEDHMGTRKLVTTEVVNDKEVHALAAFSSPNSFNASVRAYIHLIKHTRRYRHIMELFKGLPATAENAEKYITAVHDAGYSTDPKYVIKAMGCYNRVSSIINSMVN
;
A
#
# COMPACT_ATOMS: atom_id res chain seq x y z
N MET A 1 21.59 -35.05 -18.84
CA MET A 1 21.89 -34.00 -17.81
C MET A 1 21.32 -32.70 -18.35
N GLN A 2 20.23 -32.23 -17.79
CA GLN A 2 19.68 -30.92 -18.12
C GLN A 2 20.44 -29.89 -17.30
N GLU A 3 20.96 -28.87 -17.97
CA GLU A 3 21.56 -27.69 -17.30
C GLU A 3 20.51 -27.00 -16.44
N PRO A 4 20.86 -26.55 -15.21
CA PRO A 4 19.94 -25.78 -14.39
C PRO A 4 19.66 -24.45 -15.07
N THR A 5 18.38 -24.14 -15.26
CA THR A 5 17.93 -22.80 -15.70
C THR A 5 18.51 -21.75 -14.77
N PRO A 6 19.12 -20.66 -15.31
CA PRO A 6 19.69 -19.62 -14.48
C PRO A 6 18.60 -18.96 -13.64
N THR A 7 18.82 -18.90 -12.33
CA THR A 7 17.99 -18.12 -11.40
C THR A 7 18.08 -16.65 -11.83
N PRO A 8 16.94 -15.94 -12.03
CA PRO A 8 17.00 -14.54 -12.39
C PRO A 8 17.73 -13.75 -11.29
N SER A 9 18.68 -12.94 -11.70
CA SER A 9 19.42 -12.01 -10.86
C SER A 9 18.46 -11.08 -10.12
N PRO A 10 18.72 -10.73 -8.83
CA PRO A 10 17.88 -9.82 -8.05
C PRO A 10 17.83 -8.38 -8.61
N ASP A 11 18.59 -8.07 -9.64
CA ASP A 11 18.71 -6.74 -10.24
C ASP A 11 17.88 -6.53 -11.53
N CYS A 12 16.99 -7.46 -11.90
CA CYS A 12 15.99 -7.14 -12.91
C CYS A 12 14.96 -6.15 -12.32
N VAL A 13 15.32 -4.87 -12.33
CA VAL A 13 14.39 -3.76 -12.15
C VAL A 13 13.47 -3.77 -13.36
N GLU A 14 12.37 -4.51 -13.27
CA GLU A 14 11.32 -4.46 -14.28
C GLU A 14 10.92 -2.99 -14.48
N GLU A 15 11.05 -2.47 -15.69
CA GLU A 15 10.62 -1.10 -15.99
C GLU A 15 9.11 -1.04 -15.89
N LEU A 16 8.64 -0.48 -14.78
CA LEU A 16 7.22 -0.20 -14.59
C LEU A 16 6.75 0.88 -15.56
N PRO A 17 5.51 0.82 -16.05
CA PRO A 17 4.96 1.84 -16.92
C PRO A 17 5.14 3.25 -16.35
N LYS A 18 5.64 4.19 -17.15
CA LYS A 18 5.84 5.60 -16.74
C LYS A 18 4.53 6.40 -16.84
N LEU A 19 3.48 5.89 -16.22
CA LEU A 19 2.20 6.59 -16.14
C LEU A 19 2.29 7.75 -15.14
N LYS A 20 1.47 8.78 -15.37
CA LYS A 20 1.35 9.92 -14.44
C LYS A 20 -0.07 9.99 -13.90
N LEU A 21 -0.20 10.28 -12.62
CA LEU A 21 -1.49 10.56 -12.01
C LEU A 21 -2.03 11.89 -12.55
N SER A 22 -3.06 11.82 -13.38
CA SER A 22 -3.59 12.98 -14.14
C SER A 22 -4.53 13.85 -13.31
N LYS A 23 -5.27 13.29 -12.35
CA LYS A 23 -6.28 13.98 -11.55
C LYS A 23 -6.20 13.54 -10.10
N PRO A 24 -5.29 14.11 -9.28
CA PRO A 24 -5.21 13.82 -7.86
C PRO A 24 -6.54 14.10 -7.15
N GLY A 25 -6.97 13.18 -6.28
CA GLY A 25 -8.24 13.26 -5.57
C GLY A 25 -9.44 12.67 -6.33
N ASN A 26 -9.25 12.24 -7.58
CA ASN A 26 -10.30 11.56 -8.34
C ASN A 26 -10.13 10.03 -8.21
N PRO A 27 -11.14 9.30 -7.70
CA PRO A 27 -11.04 7.85 -7.46
C PRO A 27 -10.75 7.03 -8.74
N GLU A 28 -11.39 7.36 -9.86
CA GLU A 28 -11.21 6.66 -11.13
C GLU A 28 -9.79 6.84 -11.66
N ALA A 29 -9.29 8.08 -11.68
CA ALA A 29 -7.95 8.38 -12.17
C ALA A 29 -6.87 7.76 -11.28
N PHE A 30 -7.05 7.82 -9.95
CA PHE A 30 -6.11 7.23 -9.00
C PHE A 30 -6.08 5.71 -9.10
N THR A 31 -7.26 5.06 -9.10
CA THR A 31 -7.36 3.60 -9.21
C THR A 31 -6.76 3.10 -10.52
N SER A 32 -7.11 3.72 -11.65
CA SER A 32 -6.56 3.36 -12.96
C SER A 32 -5.04 3.51 -12.99
N PHE A 33 -4.52 4.64 -12.49
CA PHE A 33 -3.08 4.87 -12.39
C PHE A 33 -2.38 3.78 -11.59
N MET A 34 -2.86 3.50 -10.37
CA MET A 34 -2.27 2.51 -9.48
C MET A 34 -2.38 1.09 -10.04
N PHE A 35 -3.53 0.73 -10.59
CA PHE A 35 -3.77 -0.61 -11.11
C PHE A 35 -2.96 -0.91 -12.37
N LEU A 36 -2.94 0.02 -13.33
CA LEU A 36 -2.17 -0.12 -14.57
C LEU A 36 -0.66 -0.07 -14.33
N THR A 37 -0.21 0.66 -13.30
CA THR A 37 1.22 0.77 -13.00
C THR A 37 1.72 -0.39 -12.12
N PHE A 38 0.95 -0.79 -11.11
CA PHE A 38 1.44 -1.68 -10.05
C PHE A 38 0.67 -2.99 -9.93
N GLY A 39 -0.49 -3.15 -10.57
CA GLY A 39 -1.39 -4.28 -10.35
C GLY A 39 -0.74 -5.64 -10.58
N ASP A 40 -0.10 -5.83 -11.73
CA ASP A 40 0.57 -7.10 -12.07
C ASP A 40 1.74 -7.38 -11.13
N TRP A 41 2.51 -6.35 -10.80
CA TRP A 41 3.63 -6.50 -9.88
C TRP A 41 3.15 -6.88 -8.47
N LEU A 42 2.13 -6.20 -7.93
CA LEU A 42 1.53 -6.53 -6.63
C LEU A 42 1.02 -7.98 -6.60
N THR A 43 0.36 -8.42 -7.67
CA THR A 43 -0.13 -9.80 -7.78
C THR A 43 1.04 -10.80 -7.74
N ARG A 44 2.12 -10.55 -8.48
CA ARG A 44 3.33 -11.39 -8.43
C ARG A 44 3.98 -11.42 -7.05
N GLU A 45 3.93 -10.31 -6.34
CA GLU A 45 4.41 -10.21 -4.96
C GLU A 45 3.48 -10.89 -3.93
N GLY A 46 2.33 -11.41 -4.36
CA GLY A 46 1.38 -12.14 -3.53
C GLY A 46 0.34 -11.27 -2.82
N PHE A 47 0.18 -10.02 -3.25
CA PHE A 47 -0.84 -9.10 -2.73
C PHE A 47 -2.10 -9.09 -3.62
N ASP A 48 -3.26 -8.86 -3.02
CA ASP A 48 -4.43 -8.38 -3.77
C ASP A 48 -4.22 -6.89 -4.10
N PRO A 49 -4.08 -6.50 -5.38
CA PRO A 49 -3.89 -5.11 -5.77
C PRO A 49 -4.98 -4.17 -5.26
N LYS A 50 -6.21 -4.66 -5.17
CA LYS A 50 -7.37 -3.86 -4.70
C LYS A 50 -7.18 -3.39 -3.26
N ILE A 51 -6.61 -4.24 -2.40
CA ILE A 51 -6.33 -3.91 -0.99
C ILE A 51 -5.26 -2.81 -0.93
N VAL A 52 -4.14 -3.01 -1.63
CA VAL A 52 -3.02 -2.06 -1.60
C VAL A 52 -3.44 -0.70 -2.15
N ILE A 53 -4.21 -0.69 -3.25
CA ILE A 53 -4.77 0.54 -3.83
C ILE A 53 -5.76 1.21 -2.85
N ALA A 54 -6.62 0.44 -2.18
CA ALA A 54 -7.57 0.98 -1.22
C ALA A 54 -6.89 1.63 -0.01
N GLN A 55 -5.85 0.99 0.54
CA GLN A 55 -5.07 1.56 1.62
C GLN A 55 -4.37 2.85 1.19
N SER A 56 -3.72 2.87 0.03
CA SER A 56 -3.08 4.08 -0.48
C SER A 56 -4.09 5.19 -0.82
N ALA A 57 -5.29 4.84 -1.31
CA ALA A 57 -6.37 5.79 -1.53
C ALA A 57 -6.84 6.45 -0.24
N LEU A 58 -7.00 5.65 0.83
CA LEU A 58 -7.36 6.16 2.15
C LEU A 58 -6.29 7.10 2.71
N GLU A 59 -5.03 6.69 2.69
CA GLU A 59 -3.91 7.44 3.26
C GLU A 59 -3.65 8.78 2.54
N THR A 60 -3.92 8.82 1.23
CA THR A 60 -3.59 9.98 0.39
C THR A 60 -4.80 10.82 -0.05
N GLY A 61 -6.01 10.39 0.31
CA GLY A 61 -7.22 10.99 -0.25
C GLY A 61 -7.26 10.87 -1.78
N TRP A 62 -7.06 9.66 -2.30
CA TRP A 62 -7.00 9.36 -3.73
C TRP A 62 -5.87 10.09 -4.45
N GLY A 63 -4.70 10.14 -3.83
CA GLY A 63 -3.52 10.77 -4.38
C GLY A 63 -3.50 12.29 -4.28
N ARG A 64 -4.45 12.92 -3.57
CA ARG A 64 -4.49 14.38 -3.36
C ARG A 64 -3.32 14.87 -2.52
N HIS A 65 -2.94 14.08 -1.51
CA HIS A 65 -1.89 14.40 -0.56
C HIS A 65 -0.84 13.28 -0.54
N THR A 66 0.27 13.50 -1.23
CA THR A 66 1.38 12.55 -1.32
C THR A 66 2.71 13.20 -0.95
N PRO A 67 2.87 13.70 0.30
CA PRO A 67 4.08 14.38 0.70
C PRO A 67 5.29 13.44 0.57
N GLY A 68 6.30 13.85 -0.21
CA GLY A 68 7.47 13.02 -0.47
C GLY A 68 7.15 11.69 -1.14
N HIS A 69 6.13 11.65 -2.01
CA HIS A 69 5.63 10.45 -2.69
C HIS A 69 5.19 9.30 -1.77
N ASN A 70 4.98 9.54 -0.48
CA ASN A 70 4.55 8.53 0.47
C ASN A 70 3.06 8.21 0.29
N LEU A 71 2.78 7.04 -0.31
CA LEU A 71 1.42 6.58 -0.63
C LEU A 71 0.72 5.88 0.55
N PHE A 72 1.45 5.51 1.59
CA PHE A 72 0.95 4.60 2.63
C PHE A 72 1.11 5.15 4.05
N GLY A 73 1.48 6.42 4.22
CA GLY A 73 1.68 7.00 5.53
C GLY A 73 2.78 6.32 6.35
N ILE A 74 3.76 5.68 5.69
CA ILE A 74 4.81 4.93 6.38
C ILE A 74 5.69 5.92 7.14
N LYS A 75 5.79 5.71 8.46
CA LYS A 75 6.69 6.48 9.32
C LYS A 75 8.13 6.08 9.07
N SER A 76 9.03 7.07 9.08
CA SER A 76 10.47 6.84 8.96
C SER A 76 11.01 6.36 10.30
N TYR A 77 11.70 5.23 10.28
CA TYR A 77 12.56 4.75 11.34
C TYR A 77 14.00 4.97 10.88
N HIS A 78 14.92 5.21 11.79
CA HIS A 78 16.31 5.66 11.54
C HIS A 78 17.15 4.85 10.53
N GLU A 79 16.63 3.76 10.01
CA GLU A 79 17.34 2.85 9.09
C GLU A 79 16.83 2.88 7.64
N ASP A 80 15.80 3.68 7.31
CA ASP A 80 15.34 3.74 5.94
C ASP A 80 16.14 4.79 5.13
N HIS A 81 16.77 4.33 4.07
CA HIS A 81 17.57 5.15 3.15
C HIS A 81 16.71 6.06 2.24
N MET A 82 15.40 6.16 2.49
CA MET A 82 14.46 6.85 1.61
C MET A 82 14.28 8.33 1.93
N GLY A 83 15.01 8.85 2.89
CA GLY A 83 14.83 10.22 3.38
C GLY A 83 13.62 10.32 4.33
N THR A 84 13.55 11.45 5.02
CA THR A 84 12.57 11.67 6.09
C THR A 84 11.95 13.05 5.99
N ARG A 85 10.64 13.14 6.15
CA ARG A 85 9.89 14.40 6.28
C ARG A 85 9.13 14.41 7.60
N LYS A 86 9.25 15.50 8.36
CA LYS A 86 8.47 15.70 9.59
C LYS A 86 7.13 16.35 9.26
N LEU A 87 6.04 15.75 9.71
CA LEU A 87 4.68 16.23 9.52
C LEU A 87 3.92 16.16 10.84
N VAL A 88 2.98 17.08 11.02
CA VAL A 88 2.00 16.98 12.10
C VAL A 88 1.00 15.89 11.71
N THR A 89 0.80 14.92 12.56
CA THR A 89 -0.18 13.85 12.40
C THR A 89 -1.14 13.83 13.58
N THR A 90 -2.34 13.30 13.37
CA THR A 90 -3.29 13.02 14.43
C THR A 90 -3.24 11.54 14.75
N GLU A 91 -2.96 11.21 16.00
CA GLU A 91 -2.95 9.85 16.51
C GLU A 91 -4.04 9.70 17.56
N VAL A 92 -4.60 8.50 17.68
CA VAL A 92 -5.55 8.18 18.76
C VAL A 92 -4.79 7.44 19.86
N VAL A 93 -4.72 8.07 21.03
CA VAL A 93 -4.06 7.53 22.22
C VAL A 93 -5.05 7.55 23.37
N ASN A 94 -5.37 6.39 23.94
CA ASN A 94 -6.36 6.23 25.02
C ASN A 94 -7.70 6.91 24.64
N ASP A 95 -8.23 6.62 23.45
CA ASP A 95 -9.48 7.16 22.87
C ASP A 95 -9.52 8.68 22.72
N LYS A 96 -8.36 9.34 22.73
CA LYS A 96 -8.24 10.79 22.52
C LYS A 96 -7.39 11.08 21.29
N GLU A 97 -7.83 12.02 20.48
CA GLU A 97 -7.02 12.57 19.40
C GLU A 97 -5.92 13.46 19.97
N VAL A 98 -4.69 13.19 19.56
CA VAL A 98 -3.51 13.99 19.91
C VAL A 98 -2.77 14.37 18.62
N HIS A 99 -2.34 15.62 18.53
CA HIS A 99 -1.49 16.08 17.44
C HIS A 99 -0.03 15.89 17.84
N ALA A 100 0.70 15.16 17.02
CA ALA A 100 2.12 14.89 17.24
C ALA A 100 2.93 15.19 15.99
N LEU A 101 4.18 15.63 16.17
CA LEU A 101 5.14 15.71 15.08
C LEU A 101 5.77 14.34 14.88
N ALA A 102 5.49 13.72 13.73
CA ALA A 102 6.05 12.42 13.38
C ALA A 102 6.95 12.51 12.13
N ALA A 103 7.96 11.66 12.09
CA ALA A 103 8.81 11.49 10.92
C ALA A 103 8.17 10.48 9.97
N PHE A 104 8.02 10.85 8.71
CA PHE A 104 7.50 10.00 7.66
C PHE A 104 8.56 9.74 6.61
N SER A 105 8.54 8.55 6.03
CA SER A 105 9.37 8.22 4.87
C SER A 105 9.06 9.18 3.72
N SER A 106 10.12 9.60 3.02
CA SER A 106 10.03 10.48 1.86
C SER A 106 10.68 9.79 0.65
N PRO A 107 10.05 8.75 0.10
CA PRO A 107 10.55 8.05 -1.07
C PRO A 107 10.68 9.01 -2.27
N ASN A 108 11.64 8.75 -3.14
CA ASN A 108 11.90 9.60 -4.30
C ASN A 108 10.93 9.37 -5.47
N SER A 109 10.06 8.38 -5.36
CA SER A 109 9.06 8.04 -6.38
C SER A 109 7.91 7.21 -5.80
N PHE A 110 6.80 7.12 -6.53
CA PHE A 110 5.71 6.21 -6.18
C PHE A 110 6.14 4.74 -6.21
N ASN A 111 7.03 4.36 -7.14
CA ASN A 111 7.62 3.01 -7.18
C ASN A 111 8.36 2.69 -5.86
N ALA A 112 9.17 3.63 -5.38
CA ALA A 112 9.89 3.46 -4.10
C ALA A 112 8.91 3.33 -2.93
N SER A 113 7.79 4.09 -2.94
CA SER A 113 6.75 3.99 -1.92
C SER A 113 6.06 2.62 -1.91
N VAL A 114 5.71 2.09 -3.08
CA VAL A 114 5.09 0.75 -3.18
C VAL A 114 6.08 -0.34 -2.76
N ARG A 115 7.36 -0.23 -3.14
CA ARG A 115 8.43 -1.14 -2.66
C ARG A 115 8.55 -1.12 -1.14
N ALA A 116 8.53 0.08 -0.55
CA ALA A 116 8.60 0.25 0.90
C ALA A 116 7.42 -0.43 1.61
N TYR A 117 6.20 -0.29 1.06
CA TYR A 117 5.02 -0.98 1.59
C TYR A 117 5.17 -2.51 1.51
N ILE A 118 5.55 -3.05 0.36
CA ILE A 118 5.78 -4.48 0.18
C ILE A 118 6.83 -4.99 1.18
N HIS A 119 7.94 -4.26 1.31
CA HIS A 119 9.00 -4.61 2.26
C HIS A 119 8.49 -4.59 3.71
N LEU A 120 7.76 -3.53 4.08
CA LEU A 120 7.17 -3.40 5.42
C LEU A 120 6.31 -4.62 5.78
N ILE A 121 5.39 -5.00 4.91
CA ILE A 121 4.46 -6.11 5.18
C ILE A 121 5.18 -7.47 5.18
N LYS A 122 6.09 -7.69 4.24
CA LYS A 122 6.78 -9.00 4.11
C LYS A 122 7.85 -9.25 5.17
N HIS A 123 8.55 -8.21 5.61
CA HIS A 123 9.79 -8.38 6.38
C HIS A 123 9.70 -7.89 7.82
N THR A 124 8.78 -6.97 8.14
CA THR A 124 8.64 -6.49 9.50
C THR A 124 7.99 -7.55 10.38
N ARG A 125 8.58 -7.82 11.55
CA ARG A 125 8.16 -8.87 12.48
C ARG A 125 6.67 -8.87 12.77
N ARG A 126 6.05 -7.67 12.90
CA ARG A 126 4.62 -7.53 13.24
C ARG A 126 3.67 -7.90 12.10
N TYR A 127 4.12 -7.83 10.83
CA TYR A 127 3.26 -8.03 9.66
C TYR A 127 3.56 -9.31 8.86
N ARG A 128 4.80 -9.83 8.88
CA ARG A 128 5.22 -10.93 8.00
C ARG A 128 4.33 -12.17 8.06
N HIS A 129 3.79 -12.50 9.25
CA HIS A 129 2.89 -13.64 9.42
C HIS A 129 1.55 -13.45 8.72
N ILE A 130 1.11 -12.20 8.50
CA ILE A 130 -0.14 -11.87 7.80
C ILE A 130 -0.03 -12.32 6.35
N MET A 131 1.11 -12.11 5.70
CA MET A 131 1.33 -12.57 4.32
C MET A 131 1.22 -14.09 4.19
N GLU A 132 1.71 -14.84 5.17
CA GLU A 132 1.60 -16.31 5.18
C GLU A 132 0.14 -16.76 5.27
N LEU A 133 -0.69 -16.05 6.04
CA LEU A 133 -2.10 -16.37 6.21
C LEU A 133 -2.95 -16.05 4.98
N PHE A 134 -2.59 -15.01 4.23
CA PHE A 134 -3.41 -14.53 3.12
C PHE A 134 -2.85 -14.84 1.73
N LYS A 135 -1.63 -15.38 1.64
CA LYS A 135 -1.01 -15.74 0.37
C LYS A 135 -1.83 -16.79 -0.36
N GLY A 136 -2.21 -16.49 -1.61
CA GLY A 136 -2.94 -17.40 -2.47
C GLY A 136 -4.44 -17.52 -2.16
N LEU A 137 -4.97 -16.75 -1.22
CA LEU A 137 -6.40 -16.67 -1.00
C LEU A 137 -7.08 -15.88 -2.14
N PRO A 138 -8.34 -16.24 -2.48
CA PRO A 138 -9.11 -15.47 -3.47
C PRO A 138 -9.24 -14.00 -3.08
N ALA A 139 -9.20 -13.11 -4.08
CA ALA A 139 -9.39 -11.67 -3.91
C ALA A 139 -10.88 -11.32 -3.72
N THR A 140 -11.43 -11.69 -2.56
CA THR A 140 -12.81 -11.43 -2.15
C THR A 140 -12.88 -10.30 -1.14
N ALA A 141 -14.04 -9.64 -1.03
CA ALA A 141 -14.25 -8.60 -0.02
C ALA A 141 -14.06 -9.14 1.41
N GLU A 142 -14.48 -10.39 1.69
CA GLU A 142 -14.30 -11.04 2.98
C GLU A 142 -12.81 -11.21 3.33
N ASN A 143 -12.00 -11.72 2.39
CA ASN A 143 -10.56 -11.88 2.60
C ASN A 143 -9.84 -10.53 2.70
N ALA A 144 -10.31 -9.53 1.95
CA ALA A 144 -9.78 -8.16 2.05
C ALA A 144 -10.04 -7.55 3.44
N GLU A 145 -11.26 -7.69 3.98
CA GLU A 145 -11.59 -7.22 5.32
C GLU A 145 -10.75 -7.91 6.39
N LYS A 146 -10.60 -9.22 6.31
CA LYS A 146 -9.75 -10.00 7.23
C LYS A 146 -8.28 -9.53 7.18
N TYR A 147 -7.74 -9.31 5.98
CA TYR A 147 -6.38 -8.82 5.81
C TYR A 147 -6.22 -7.41 6.41
N ILE A 148 -7.10 -6.48 6.05
CA ILE A 148 -7.04 -5.10 6.54
C ILE A 148 -7.18 -5.05 8.07
N THR A 149 -8.06 -5.89 8.65
CA THR A 149 -8.22 -6.03 10.09
C THR A 149 -6.92 -6.53 10.73
N ALA A 150 -6.32 -7.58 10.18
CA ALA A 150 -5.07 -8.14 10.71
C ALA A 150 -3.92 -7.12 10.66
N VAL A 151 -3.81 -6.33 9.59
CA VAL A 151 -2.82 -5.27 9.45
C VAL A 151 -3.07 -4.11 10.44
N HIS A 152 -4.33 -3.72 10.62
CA HIS A 152 -4.73 -2.72 11.61
C HIS A 152 -4.38 -3.18 13.04
N ASP A 153 -4.77 -4.40 13.41
CA ASP A 153 -4.53 -4.97 14.75
C ASP A 153 -3.03 -5.14 15.05
N ALA A 154 -2.23 -5.34 13.99
CA ALA A 154 -0.77 -5.32 14.10
C ALA A 154 -0.17 -3.90 14.26
N GLY A 155 -1.01 -2.86 14.32
CA GLY A 155 -0.60 -1.48 14.63
C GLY A 155 -0.28 -0.62 13.41
N TYR A 156 -0.88 -0.91 12.24
CA TYR A 156 -0.69 -0.08 11.04
C TYR A 156 -1.30 1.31 11.20
N SER A 157 -2.46 1.40 11.84
CA SER A 157 -3.16 2.65 12.15
C SER A 157 -3.73 2.63 13.56
N THR A 158 -3.78 3.78 14.21
CA THR A 158 -4.41 3.96 15.52
C THR A 158 -5.88 4.36 15.43
N ASP A 159 -6.38 4.66 14.23
CA ASP A 159 -7.78 5.03 13.99
C ASP A 159 -8.71 3.82 14.18
N PRO A 160 -9.61 3.82 15.18
CA PRO A 160 -10.54 2.70 15.40
C PRO A 160 -11.52 2.47 14.25
N LYS A 161 -11.68 3.46 13.35
CA LYS A 161 -12.52 3.36 12.14
C LYS A 161 -11.73 2.98 10.89
N TYR A 162 -10.45 2.64 11.03
CA TYR A 162 -9.58 2.36 9.89
C TYR A 162 -10.13 1.28 8.96
N VAL A 163 -10.54 0.14 9.51
CA VAL A 163 -11.05 -0.99 8.72
C VAL A 163 -12.28 -0.58 7.90
N ILE A 164 -13.25 0.10 8.52
CA ILE A 164 -14.48 0.56 7.83
C ILE A 164 -14.12 1.53 6.70
N LYS A 165 -13.22 2.48 6.95
CA LYS A 165 -12.78 3.45 5.94
C LYS A 165 -12.04 2.77 4.79
N ALA A 166 -11.11 1.85 5.10
CA ALA A 166 -10.34 1.11 4.10
C ALA A 166 -11.24 0.20 3.25
N MET A 167 -12.24 -0.46 3.86
CA MET A 167 -13.22 -1.25 3.12
C MET A 167 -14.13 -0.39 2.24
N GLY A 168 -14.46 0.82 2.66
CA GLY A 168 -15.15 1.79 1.80
C GLY A 168 -14.33 2.12 0.53
N CYS A 169 -13.03 2.35 0.68
CA CYS A 169 -12.11 2.52 -0.45
C CYS A 169 -12.00 1.23 -1.29
N TYR A 170 -11.89 0.06 -0.66
CA TYR A 170 -11.81 -1.24 -1.34
C TYR A 170 -13.02 -1.50 -2.25
N ASN A 171 -14.22 -1.25 -1.77
CA ASN A 171 -15.45 -1.42 -2.54
C ASN A 171 -15.46 -0.49 -3.77
N ARG A 172 -15.02 0.77 -3.59
CA ARG A 172 -14.92 1.73 -4.68
C ARG A 172 -13.85 1.31 -5.71
N VAL A 173 -12.66 0.91 -5.25
CA VAL A 173 -11.57 0.40 -6.10
C VAL A 173 -12.03 -0.83 -6.88
N SER A 174 -12.69 -1.78 -6.22
CA SER A 174 -13.21 -3.01 -6.87
C SER A 174 -14.21 -2.68 -7.97
N SER A 175 -15.15 -1.77 -7.73
CA SER A 175 -16.11 -1.32 -8.73
C SER A 175 -15.42 -0.71 -9.95
N ILE A 176 -14.43 0.16 -9.73
CA ILE A 176 -13.68 0.80 -10.82
C ILE A 176 -12.89 -0.23 -11.63
N ILE A 177 -12.14 -1.11 -10.97
CA ILE A 177 -11.36 -2.14 -11.67
C ILE A 177 -12.27 -3.07 -12.47
N ASN A 178 -13.38 -3.51 -11.90
CA ASN A 178 -14.33 -4.37 -12.62
C ASN A 178 -14.89 -3.69 -13.88
N SER A 179 -15.08 -2.37 -13.86
CA SER A 179 -15.52 -1.62 -15.05
C SER A 179 -14.42 -1.38 -16.09
N MET A 180 -13.14 -1.55 -15.71
CA MET A 180 -12.01 -1.43 -16.65
C MET A 180 -11.74 -2.72 -17.44
N VAL A 181 -12.11 -3.89 -16.88
CA VAL A 181 -11.81 -5.21 -17.45
C VAL A 181 -13.00 -5.88 -18.12
N ASN A 182 -14.19 -5.25 -18.08
CA ASN A 182 -15.39 -5.65 -18.83
C ASN A 182 -15.55 -4.80 -20.08
#